data_2e44094eda8001656e99227271ed14fd
#
_entry.id   2e44094eda8001656e99227271ed14fd
#
_cell.length_a   1.000
_cell.length_b   1.000
_cell.length_c   1.000
_cell.angle_alpha   90.00
_cell.angle_beta   90.00
_cell.angle_gamma   90.00
#
_symmetry.space_group_name_H-M   'P 1'
#
loop_
_entity.id
_entity.type
_entity.pdbx_description
1 polymer ?
#
loop_
_entity_poly.entity_id
_entity_poly.type
_entity_poly.pdbx_seq_one_letter_code
_entity_poly.pdbx_strand_id
1 'polypeptide(L)'
;MDWHSRFVIDFEVSNSLESTVFVETLKRALEKGKPEIFNSAQGSQFTAIEWLKVLSEKEVQISMDGRGRCFDNIFVERLWRSVKQEEVCVQEYLDVWEAEESLRKYFYFYNYQRPHQSLGYQTPFESYQKGLKIKENKGAQATNF
;
A
#
# COMPACT_ATOMS: atom_id res chain seq x y z
N MET A 1 0.28 0.68 0.19
CA MET A 1 1.49 1.14 -0.55
C MET A 1 2.49 1.76 0.40
N ASP A 2 3.77 1.46 0.26
CA ASP A 2 4.85 2.17 0.95
C ASP A 2 5.13 3.52 0.26
N TRP A 3 5.12 4.62 1.03
CA TRP A 3 5.26 5.96 0.45
C TRP A 3 6.67 6.27 -0.03
N HIS A 4 7.69 5.71 0.60
CA HIS A 4 9.08 5.95 0.23
C HIS A 4 9.41 5.29 -1.11
N SER A 5 9.12 4.02 -1.22
CA SER A 5 9.46 3.18 -2.38
C SER A 5 8.37 3.13 -3.46
N ARG A 6 7.15 3.58 -3.18
CA ARG A 6 5.96 3.39 -4.03
C ARG A 6 5.53 1.93 -4.18
N PHE A 7 6.14 1.01 -3.45
CA PHE A 7 5.84 -0.41 -3.52
C PHE A 7 4.41 -0.71 -3.04
N VAL A 8 3.60 -1.34 -3.89
CA VAL A 8 2.25 -1.79 -3.53
C VAL A 8 2.38 -3.08 -2.73
N ILE A 9 2.19 -2.99 -1.41
CA ILE A 9 2.39 -4.12 -0.48
C ILE A 9 1.29 -5.15 -0.64
N ASP A 10 0.04 -4.70 -0.69
CA ASP A 10 -1.13 -5.55 -0.90
C ASP A 10 -2.27 -4.75 -1.54
N PHE A 11 -3.21 -5.47 -2.16
CA PHE A 11 -4.44 -4.93 -2.72
C PHE A 11 -5.55 -5.97 -2.62
N GLU A 12 -6.78 -5.52 -2.75
CA GLU A 12 -7.97 -6.36 -2.79
C GLU A 12 -8.95 -5.81 -3.82
N VAL A 13 -9.64 -6.70 -4.51
CA VAL A 13 -10.76 -6.40 -5.40
C VAL A 13 -12.02 -6.97 -4.76
N SER A 14 -12.99 -6.13 -4.46
CA SER A 14 -14.23 -6.54 -3.85
C SER A 14 -15.41 -5.76 -4.41
N ASN A 15 -16.53 -6.42 -4.56
CA ASN A 15 -17.82 -5.81 -4.83
C ASN A 15 -18.57 -5.43 -3.54
N SER A 16 -17.98 -5.69 -2.38
CA SER A 16 -18.51 -5.36 -1.05
C SER A 16 -17.67 -4.27 -0.39
N LEU A 17 -18.33 -3.39 0.37
CA LEU A 17 -17.71 -2.39 1.23
C LEU A 17 -17.66 -2.83 2.70
N GLU A 18 -17.80 -4.13 2.96
CA GLU A 18 -17.73 -4.66 4.32
C GLU A 18 -16.36 -4.42 4.96
N SER A 19 -16.37 -4.03 6.22
CA SER A 19 -15.14 -3.75 6.98
C SER A 19 -14.21 -4.96 7.09
N THR A 20 -14.75 -6.18 7.05
CA THR A 20 -14.00 -7.43 7.10
C THR A 20 -12.97 -7.56 5.99
N VAL A 21 -13.32 -7.20 4.75
CA VAL A 21 -12.41 -7.23 3.59
C VAL A 21 -11.20 -6.31 3.82
N PHE A 22 -11.45 -5.11 4.32
CA PHE A 22 -10.38 -4.14 4.61
C PHE A 22 -9.48 -4.62 5.75
N VAL A 23 -10.06 -5.20 6.80
CA VAL A 23 -9.31 -5.73 7.95
C VAL A 23 -8.41 -6.90 7.54
N GLU A 24 -8.90 -7.82 6.72
CA GLU A 24 -8.11 -8.95 6.24
C GLU A 24 -6.97 -8.50 5.32
N THR A 25 -7.24 -7.56 4.42
CA THR A 25 -6.20 -6.97 3.57
C THR A 25 -5.12 -6.28 4.40
N LEU A 26 -5.53 -5.55 5.45
CA LEU A 26 -4.58 -4.93 6.38
C LEU A 26 -3.71 -5.97 7.09
N LYS A 27 -4.30 -7.05 7.60
CA LYS A 27 -3.56 -8.15 8.27
C LYS A 27 -2.51 -8.75 7.33
N ARG A 28 -2.90 -9.11 6.11
CA ARG A 28 -1.96 -9.63 5.09
C ARG A 28 -0.84 -8.64 4.77
N ALA A 29 -1.17 -7.34 4.65
CA ALA A 29 -0.15 -6.32 4.42
C ALA A 29 0.84 -6.20 5.58
N LEU A 30 0.36 -6.28 6.82
CA LEU A 30 1.20 -6.22 8.03
C LEU A 30 2.07 -7.47 8.25
N GLU A 31 1.71 -8.61 7.68
CA GLU A 31 2.55 -9.82 7.65
C GLU A 31 3.77 -9.63 6.74
N LYS A 32 3.62 -8.86 5.66
CA LYS A 32 4.70 -8.55 4.72
C LYS A 32 5.67 -7.49 5.22
N GLY A 33 5.25 -6.67 6.18
CA GLY A 33 6.10 -5.64 6.79
C GLY A 33 5.33 -4.73 7.73
N LYS A 34 5.92 -4.41 8.88
CA LYS A 34 5.36 -3.49 9.88
C LYS A 34 5.79 -2.05 9.56
N PRO A 35 4.87 -1.14 9.23
CA PRO A 35 5.18 0.28 9.10
C PRO A 35 5.29 0.94 10.48
N GLU A 36 5.98 2.06 10.56
CA GLU A 36 5.97 2.92 11.75
C GLU A 36 4.66 3.72 11.84
N ILE A 37 4.22 4.23 10.70
CA ILE A 37 2.99 5.02 10.57
C ILE A 37 2.14 4.42 9.46
N PHE A 38 0.86 4.23 9.73
CA PHE A 38 -0.14 3.86 8.73
C PHE A 38 -1.05 5.06 8.48
N ASN A 39 -1.09 5.52 7.23
CA ASN A 39 -1.99 6.59 6.82
C ASN A 39 -3.23 6.01 6.12
N SER A 40 -4.40 6.52 6.44
CA SER A 40 -5.68 6.14 5.84
C SER A 40 -6.56 7.35 5.54
N ALA A 41 -7.47 7.19 4.58
CA ALA A 41 -8.54 8.15 4.35
C ALA A 41 -9.56 8.12 5.50
N GLN A 42 -10.43 9.17 5.59
CA GLN A 42 -11.49 9.27 6.60
C GLN A 42 -12.77 8.47 6.24
N GLY A 43 -12.62 7.31 5.61
CA GLY A 43 -13.76 6.43 5.34
C GLY A 43 -14.25 5.70 6.60
N SER A 44 -15.54 5.41 6.69
CA SER A 44 -16.12 4.67 7.82
C SER A 44 -15.47 3.31 8.07
N GLN A 45 -15.02 2.64 7.01
CA GLN A 45 -14.30 1.36 7.07
C GLN A 45 -12.94 1.48 7.79
N PHE A 46 -12.28 2.65 7.74
CA PHE A 46 -10.99 2.90 8.39
C PHE A 46 -11.13 3.45 9.83
N THR A 47 -12.35 3.77 10.25
CA THR A 47 -12.67 4.15 11.63
C THR A 47 -13.31 2.99 12.39
N ALA A 48 -13.53 1.84 11.75
CA ALA A 48 -14.07 0.65 12.40
C ALA A 48 -13.17 0.18 13.54
N ILE A 49 -13.77 -0.23 14.64
CA ILE A 49 -13.06 -0.64 15.87
C ILE A 49 -12.06 -1.77 15.56
N GLU A 50 -12.44 -2.73 14.74
CA GLU A 50 -11.60 -3.86 14.36
C GLU A 50 -10.35 -3.42 13.58
N TRP A 51 -10.47 -2.45 12.68
CA TRP A 51 -9.36 -1.86 11.95
C TRP A 51 -8.35 -1.19 12.89
N LEU A 52 -8.85 -0.33 13.78
CA LEU A 52 -8.03 0.38 14.75
C LEU A 52 -7.35 -0.60 15.74
N LYS A 53 -8.06 -1.66 16.14
CA LYS A 53 -7.53 -2.69 17.02
C LYS A 53 -6.33 -3.42 16.40
N VAL A 54 -6.42 -3.83 15.13
CA VAL A 54 -5.31 -4.49 14.42
C VAL A 54 -4.05 -3.62 14.39
N LEU A 55 -4.19 -2.33 14.11
CA LEU A 55 -3.06 -1.41 14.09
C LEU A 55 -2.49 -1.18 15.49
N SER A 56 -3.35 -1.03 16.50
CA SER A 56 -2.94 -0.85 17.89
C SER A 56 -2.21 -2.07 18.45
N GLU A 57 -2.70 -3.28 18.21
CA GLU A 57 -2.06 -4.54 18.62
C GLU A 57 -0.67 -4.73 17.99
N LYS A 58 -0.45 -4.14 16.82
CA LYS A 58 0.84 -4.14 16.14
C LYS A 58 1.70 -2.91 16.49
N GLU A 59 1.24 -2.04 17.41
CA GLU A 59 1.94 -0.80 17.80
C GLU A 59 2.28 0.09 16.60
N VAL A 60 1.39 0.17 15.62
CA VAL A 60 1.51 1.03 14.45
C VAL A 60 0.83 2.35 14.73
N GLN A 61 1.53 3.46 14.52
CA GLN A 61 0.94 4.79 14.64
C GLN A 61 -0.06 5.03 13.51
N ILE A 62 -1.22 5.60 13.86
CA ILE A 62 -2.29 5.87 12.89
C ILE A 62 -2.26 7.35 12.54
N SER A 63 -2.18 7.64 11.25
CA SER A 63 -2.37 8.97 10.68
C SER A 63 -3.60 8.94 9.78
N MET A 64 -4.49 9.92 9.94
CA MET A 64 -5.65 10.10 9.07
C MET A 64 -5.52 11.39 8.30
N ASP A 65 -5.90 11.37 7.03
CA ASP A 65 -5.95 12.57 6.20
C ASP A 65 -6.85 13.63 6.84
N GLY A 66 -6.30 14.82 7.08
CA GLY A 66 -7.07 15.94 7.61
C GLY A 66 -8.02 16.53 6.56
N ARG A 67 -9.13 17.13 7.00
CA ARG A 67 -10.01 17.90 6.09
C ARG A 67 -9.22 18.99 5.37
N GLY A 68 -9.23 18.98 4.04
CA GLY A 68 -8.54 19.97 3.20
C GLY A 68 -7.07 19.69 2.92
N ARG A 69 -6.50 18.57 3.38
CA ARG A 69 -5.12 18.16 3.10
C ARG A 69 -5.06 17.17 1.93
N CYS A 70 -5.30 17.65 0.73
CA CYS A 70 -5.26 16.84 -0.47
C CYS A 70 -3.86 16.27 -0.81
N PHE A 71 -2.81 16.74 -0.14
CA PHE A 71 -1.44 16.26 -0.38
C PHE A 71 -1.04 15.04 0.44
N ASP A 72 -1.77 14.74 1.50
CA ASP A 72 -1.41 13.66 2.42
C ASP A 72 -1.51 12.27 1.76
N ASN A 73 -2.27 12.14 0.67
CA ASN A 73 -2.46 10.87 -0.05
C ASN A 73 -2.09 10.91 -1.54
N ILE A 74 -1.31 11.91 -1.95
CA ILE A 74 -0.95 12.15 -3.37
C ILE A 74 -0.33 10.94 -4.06
N PHE A 75 0.41 10.09 -3.35
CA PHE A 75 1.06 8.92 -3.92
C PHE A 75 0.08 7.81 -4.26
N VAL A 76 -0.91 7.61 -3.41
CA VAL A 76 -2.00 6.66 -3.63
C VAL A 76 -2.92 7.17 -4.74
N GLU A 77 -3.22 8.46 -4.76
CA GLU A 77 -4.01 9.07 -5.84
C GLU A 77 -3.33 8.94 -7.21
N ARG A 78 -2.01 9.14 -7.27
CA ARG A 78 -1.23 8.93 -8.49
C ARG A 78 -1.23 7.47 -8.94
N LEU A 79 -1.08 6.54 -7.99
CA LEU A 79 -1.19 5.11 -8.28
C LEU A 79 -2.56 4.79 -8.89
N TRP A 80 -3.65 5.23 -8.24
CA TRP A 80 -5.00 4.99 -8.75
C TRP A 80 -5.26 5.61 -10.12
N ARG A 81 -4.68 6.77 -10.40
CA ARG A 81 -4.74 7.38 -11.73
C ARG A 81 -4.06 6.49 -12.76
N SER A 82 -2.86 5.99 -12.48
CA SER A 82 -2.16 5.07 -13.38
C SER A 82 -2.93 3.77 -13.57
N VAL A 83 -3.40 3.14 -12.50
CA VAL A 83 -4.23 1.93 -12.58
C VAL A 83 -5.47 2.15 -13.45
N LYS A 84 -6.18 3.25 -13.24
CA LYS A 84 -7.38 3.55 -14.05
C LYS A 84 -7.06 3.74 -15.52
N GLN A 85 -6.02 4.52 -15.84
CA GLN A 85 -5.71 4.86 -17.22
C GLN A 85 -5.02 3.74 -17.99
N GLU A 86 -4.17 2.98 -17.34
CA GLU A 86 -3.30 1.98 -17.97
C GLU A 86 -3.92 0.57 -17.96
N GLU A 87 -4.86 0.31 -17.04
CA GLU A 87 -5.45 -1.01 -16.84
C GLU A 87 -6.98 -0.97 -16.91
N VAL A 88 -7.65 -0.32 -15.96
CA VAL A 88 -9.11 -0.41 -15.81
C VAL A 88 -9.89 0.20 -17.00
N CYS A 89 -9.42 1.31 -17.57
CA CYS A 89 -10.08 1.95 -18.72
C CYS A 89 -9.74 1.29 -20.06
N VAL A 90 -8.77 0.40 -20.10
CA VAL A 90 -8.29 -0.28 -21.30
C VAL A 90 -8.84 -1.69 -21.42
N GLN A 91 -9.14 -2.32 -20.28
CA GLN A 91 -9.63 -3.69 -20.20
C GLN A 91 -11.15 -3.72 -19.97
N GLU A 92 -11.82 -4.72 -20.55
CA GLU A 92 -13.19 -5.10 -20.23
C GLU A 92 -13.14 -6.40 -19.43
N TYR A 93 -13.60 -6.36 -18.18
CA TYR A 93 -13.62 -7.54 -17.31
C TYR A 93 -14.99 -8.19 -17.31
N LEU A 94 -15.05 -9.49 -17.51
CA LEU A 94 -16.28 -10.27 -17.47
C LEU A 94 -16.79 -10.47 -16.03
N ASP A 95 -15.86 -10.57 -15.08
CA ASP A 95 -16.18 -10.78 -13.68
C ASP A 95 -15.06 -10.25 -12.73
N VAL A 96 -15.29 -10.39 -11.43
CA VAL A 96 -14.35 -9.96 -10.38
C VAL A 96 -13.05 -10.75 -10.42
N TRP A 97 -13.09 -12.02 -10.82
CA TRP A 97 -11.92 -12.89 -10.92
C TRP A 97 -10.96 -12.42 -12.00
N GLU A 98 -11.51 -12.12 -13.16
CA GLU A 98 -10.73 -11.60 -14.27
C GLU A 98 -10.12 -10.23 -13.94
N ALA A 99 -10.89 -9.35 -13.30
CA ALA A 99 -10.41 -8.07 -12.82
C ALA A 99 -9.26 -8.23 -11.80
N GLU A 100 -9.41 -9.14 -10.84
CA GLU A 100 -8.38 -9.41 -9.84
C GLU A 100 -7.10 -9.95 -10.48
N GLU A 101 -7.22 -10.93 -11.39
CA GLU A 101 -6.05 -11.50 -12.06
C GLU A 101 -5.32 -10.47 -12.93
N SER A 102 -6.04 -9.63 -13.65
CA SER A 102 -5.48 -8.57 -14.47
C SER A 102 -4.77 -7.52 -13.62
N LEU A 103 -5.39 -7.07 -12.55
CA LEU A 103 -4.77 -6.15 -11.60
C LEU A 103 -3.55 -6.77 -10.88
N ARG A 104 -3.56 -8.06 -10.62
CA ARG A 104 -2.40 -8.76 -10.07
C ARG A 104 -1.20 -8.72 -11.02
N LYS A 105 -1.42 -8.94 -12.30
CA LYS A 105 -0.41 -8.81 -13.36
C LYS A 105 0.09 -7.37 -13.47
N TYR A 106 -0.83 -6.40 -13.44
CA TYR A 106 -0.48 -4.99 -13.47
C TYR A 106 0.37 -4.57 -12.27
N PHE A 107 0.00 -4.94 -11.05
CA PHE A 107 0.80 -4.60 -9.85
C PHE A 107 2.13 -5.36 -9.80
N TYR A 108 2.21 -6.55 -10.37
CA TYR A 108 3.49 -7.22 -10.55
C TYR A 108 4.41 -6.41 -11.48
N PHE A 109 3.92 -6.02 -12.65
CA PHE A 109 4.67 -5.15 -13.55
C PHE A 109 5.05 -3.83 -12.88
N TYR A 110 4.11 -3.15 -12.23
CA TYR A 110 4.34 -1.90 -11.54
C TYR A 110 5.43 -2.00 -10.47
N ASN A 111 5.41 -3.03 -9.66
CA ASN A 111 6.33 -3.22 -8.55
C ASN A 111 7.73 -3.66 -8.98
N TYR A 112 7.84 -4.56 -9.96
CA TYR A 112 9.07 -5.28 -10.25
C TYR A 112 9.71 -4.95 -11.59
N GLN A 113 8.98 -4.35 -12.52
CA GLN A 113 9.46 -4.15 -13.89
C GLN A 113 9.43 -2.70 -14.34
N ARG A 114 8.54 -1.88 -13.77
CA ARG A 114 8.37 -0.47 -14.14
C ARG A 114 9.36 0.44 -13.42
N PRO A 115 10.33 1.08 -14.14
CA PRO A 115 11.20 2.08 -13.53
C PRO A 115 10.42 3.38 -13.24
N HIS A 116 10.69 4.00 -12.10
CA HIS A 116 10.09 5.28 -11.71
C HIS A 116 11.13 6.39 -11.68
N GLN A 117 10.89 7.47 -12.43
CA GLN A 117 11.77 8.62 -12.45
C GLN A 117 12.02 9.22 -11.05
N SER A 118 10.97 9.30 -10.23
CA SER A 118 11.06 9.82 -8.85
C SER A 118 11.86 8.92 -7.91
N LEU A 119 12.18 7.68 -8.31
CA LEU A 119 13.02 6.72 -7.59
C LEU A 119 14.41 6.58 -8.23
N GLY A 120 14.84 7.54 -9.04
CA GLY A 120 16.09 7.44 -9.79
C GLY A 120 16.09 6.30 -10.80
N TYR A 121 14.96 6.08 -11.47
CA TYR A 121 14.74 4.99 -12.44
C TYR A 121 14.83 3.57 -11.87
N GLN A 122 14.72 3.44 -10.55
CA GLN A 122 14.58 2.13 -9.90
C GLN A 122 13.12 1.69 -9.93
N THR A 123 12.91 0.38 -9.84
CA THR A 123 11.58 -0.18 -9.58
C THR A 123 11.16 0.08 -8.13
N PRO A 124 9.87 0.11 -7.82
CA PRO A 124 9.38 0.17 -6.44
C PRO A 124 9.98 -0.91 -5.54
N PHE A 125 10.14 -2.13 -6.04
CA PHE A 125 10.72 -3.24 -5.28
C PHE A 125 12.19 -3.03 -4.93
N GLU A 126 13.02 -2.58 -5.88
CA GLU A 126 14.43 -2.27 -5.61
C GLU A 126 14.58 -1.18 -4.54
N SER A 127 13.75 -0.13 -4.63
CA SER A 127 13.73 0.94 -3.63
C SER A 127 13.26 0.43 -2.26
N TYR A 128 12.25 -0.43 -2.21
CA TYR A 128 11.74 -1.02 -0.98
C TYR A 128 12.79 -1.89 -0.29
N GLN A 129 13.46 -2.77 -1.04
CA GLN A 129 14.53 -3.60 -0.49
C GLN A 129 15.70 -2.78 0.08
N LYS A 130 16.07 -1.69 -0.58
CA LYS A 130 17.12 -0.78 -0.05
C LYS A 130 16.70 -0.16 1.28
N GLY A 131 15.44 0.26 1.39
CA GLY A 131 14.87 0.80 2.63
C GLY A 131 14.93 -0.20 3.78
N LEU A 132 14.60 -1.48 3.54
CA LEU A 132 14.68 -2.53 4.56
C LEU A 132 16.12 -2.77 5.04
N LYS A 133 17.08 -2.88 4.14
CA LYS A 133 18.49 -3.06 4.49
C LYS A 133 19.06 -1.91 5.32
N ILE A 134 18.63 -0.66 5.05
CA ILE A 134 19.04 0.50 5.84
C ILE A 134 18.47 0.43 7.27
N LYS A 135 17.23 -0.03 7.43
CA LYS A 135 16.63 -0.22 8.77
C LYS A 135 17.33 -1.31 9.57
N GLU A 136 17.64 -2.45 8.96
CA GLU A 136 18.38 -3.55 9.60
C GLU A 136 19.76 -3.08 10.07
N ASN A 137 20.50 -2.37 9.25
CA ASN A 137 21.83 -1.84 9.61
C ASN A 137 21.76 -0.80 10.74
N LYS A 138 20.74 0.03 10.79
CA LYS A 138 20.54 0.99 11.90
C LYS A 138 20.14 0.28 13.19
N GLY A 139 19.31 -0.76 13.13
CA GLY A 139 18.97 -1.60 14.28
C GLY A 139 20.16 -2.34 14.84
N ALA A 140 21.04 -2.86 14.02
CA ALA A 140 22.28 -3.55 14.43
C ALA A 140 23.31 -2.60 15.08
N GLN A 141 23.33 -1.31 14.71
CA GLN A 141 24.20 -0.31 15.35
C GLN A 141 23.66 0.17 16.71
N ALA A 142 22.35 0.14 16.92
CA ALA A 142 21.72 0.55 18.17
C ALA A 142 21.85 -0.50 19.29
N THR A 143 22.22 -1.74 18.97
CA THR A 143 22.40 -2.84 19.94
C THR A 143 23.86 -3.00 20.45
N ASN A 144 24.76 -2.15 20.00
CA ASN A 144 26.19 -2.19 20.38
C ASN A 144 26.60 -1.11 21.42
N PHE A 145 25.70 -0.80 22.36
CA PHE A 145 26.05 0.01 23.54
C PHE A 145 25.68 -0.72 24.81
#